data_78dd9e61a8ff5bc9cbf784f4cec43c35
#
_entry.id   78dd9e61a8ff5bc9cbf784f4cec43c35
#
_cell.length_a   1.000
_cell.length_b   1.000
_cell.length_c   1.000
_cell.angle_alpha   90.00
_cell.angle_beta   90.00
_cell.angle_gamma   90.00
#
_symmetry.space_group_name_H-M   'P 1'
#
loop_
_entity.id
_entity.type
_entity.pdbx_description
1 polymer ?
#
loop_
_entity_poly.entity_id
_entity_poly.type
_entity_poly.pdbx_seq_one_letter_code
_entity_poly.pdbx_strand_id
1 'polypeptide(L)'
;IDLPAMKQFRLRGGVEDQENTFFELLRVANDPSYSKETRDAAFANFNFRAVELAVMLLIPLLALSLAVPPKRSSSALGVVISVVLIVTYHKVNEFGEGVAALGRVSPFVSLWLPFFAFAALIIWMYYVLAYVPGGQPIGAIEKRFEKFGKWLRRRFKFGHRDKKHEAAA
;
A
#
# COMPACT_ATOMS: atom_id res chain seq x y z
N ILE A 1 20.37 -37.85 -19.79
CA ILE A 1 19.95 -36.43 -19.59
C ILE A 1 18.56 -36.34 -20.17
N ASP A 2 17.55 -36.31 -19.27
CA ASP A 2 16.14 -36.40 -19.66
C ASP A 2 15.68 -35.07 -20.28
N LEU A 3 15.62 -35.05 -21.60
CA LEU A 3 15.07 -33.98 -22.43
C LEU A 3 13.63 -33.52 -22.01
N PRO A 4 12.71 -34.40 -21.53
CA PRO A 4 11.40 -33.96 -21.05
C PRO A 4 11.46 -33.12 -19.76
N ALA A 5 12.40 -33.37 -18.86
CA ALA A 5 12.58 -32.57 -17.64
C ALA A 5 13.05 -31.13 -17.96
N MET A 6 13.94 -30.97 -18.94
CA MET A 6 14.37 -29.65 -19.42
C MET A 6 13.26 -28.89 -20.14
N LYS A 7 12.36 -29.58 -20.86
CA LYS A 7 11.14 -28.92 -21.41
C LYS A 7 10.16 -28.47 -20.32
N GLN A 8 10.00 -29.26 -19.27
CA GLN A 8 9.16 -28.85 -18.12
C GLN A 8 9.76 -27.67 -17.35
N PHE A 9 11.08 -27.59 -17.22
CA PHE A 9 11.77 -26.43 -16.67
C PHE A 9 11.60 -25.17 -17.53
N ARG A 10 11.64 -25.33 -18.86
CA ARG A 10 11.35 -24.21 -19.78
C ARG A 10 9.89 -23.81 -19.83
N LEU A 11 8.97 -24.77 -19.62
CA LEU A 11 7.53 -24.48 -19.54
C LEU A 11 7.11 -23.90 -18.18
N ARG A 12 7.86 -24.19 -17.09
CA ARG A 12 7.68 -23.56 -15.79
C ARG A 12 8.17 -22.11 -15.76
N GLY A 13 9.23 -21.78 -16.46
CA GLY A 13 9.77 -20.43 -16.57
C GLY A 13 8.93 -19.46 -17.40
N GLY A 14 7.73 -19.85 -17.82
CA GLY A 14 6.84 -18.99 -18.64
C GLY A 14 5.52 -18.61 -17.99
N VAL A 15 5.18 -19.13 -16.81
CA VAL A 15 3.85 -18.95 -16.21
C VAL A 15 3.89 -18.45 -14.77
N GLU A 16 5.00 -18.58 -14.05
CA GLU A 16 5.12 -17.96 -12.73
C GLU A 16 5.82 -16.60 -12.88
N ASP A 17 5.03 -15.54 -12.83
CA ASP A 17 5.47 -14.15 -12.93
C ASP A 17 6.56 -13.76 -11.91
N GLN A 18 6.77 -14.56 -10.87
CA GLN A 18 7.78 -14.35 -9.84
C GLN A 18 9.21 -14.69 -10.31
N GLU A 19 9.36 -15.57 -11.31
CA GLU A 19 10.68 -15.99 -11.83
C GLU A 19 11.19 -15.10 -12.96
N ASN A 20 10.32 -14.31 -13.58
CA ASN A 20 10.68 -13.43 -14.68
C ASN A 20 11.44 -12.20 -14.19
N THR A 21 12.50 -11.84 -14.91
CA THR A 21 13.22 -10.59 -14.67
C THR A 21 12.37 -9.39 -15.08
N PHE A 22 12.70 -8.20 -14.55
CA PHE A 22 11.99 -6.96 -14.85
C PHE A 22 11.81 -6.68 -16.35
N PHE A 23 12.86 -6.95 -17.15
CA PHE A 23 12.82 -6.75 -18.60
C PHE A 23 12.06 -7.84 -19.34
N GLU A 24 12.08 -9.08 -18.84
CA GLU A 24 11.29 -10.18 -19.42
C GLU A 24 9.80 -9.95 -19.25
N LEU A 25 9.34 -9.44 -18.10
CA LEU A 25 7.95 -9.07 -17.89
C LEU A 25 7.46 -8.04 -18.92
N LEU A 26 8.28 -7.03 -19.20
CA LEU A 26 7.94 -6.03 -20.21
C LEU A 26 7.90 -6.63 -21.62
N ARG A 27 8.79 -7.58 -21.92
CA ARG A 27 8.81 -8.31 -23.20
C ARG A 27 7.56 -9.16 -23.37
N VAL A 28 7.21 -9.97 -22.35
CA VAL A 28 5.99 -10.80 -22.35
C VAL A 28 4.73 -9.94 -22.48
N ALA A 29 4.65 -8.82 -21.79
CA ALA A 29 3.52 -7.89 -21.84
C ALA A 29 3.28 -7.32 -23.25
N ASN A 30 4.34 -7.15 -24.06
CA ASN A 30 4.27 -6.57 -25.41
C ASN A 30 4.23 -7.61 -26.53
N ASP A 31 4.44 -8.88 -26.24
CA ASP A 31 4.51 -9.95 -27.26
C ASP A 31 3.10 -10.49 -27.57
N PRO A 32 2.57 -10.31 -28.80
CA PRO A 32 1.25 -10.79 -29.19
C PRO A 32 1.11 -12.31 -29.24
N SER A 33 2.21 -13.07 -29.15
CA SER A 33 2.18 -14.54 -29.14
C SER A 33 1.64 -15.13 -27.83
N TYR A 34 1.62 -14.34 -26.75
CA TYR A 34 1.05 -14.73 -25.47
C TYR A 34 -0.44 -14.39 -25.37
N SER A 35 -1.17 -15.15 -24.54
CA SER A 35 -2.58 -14.87 -24.27
C SER A 35 -2.75 -13.48 -23.65
N LYS A 36 -3.93 -12.88 -23.85
CA LYS A 36 -4.24 -11.58 -23.25
C LYS A 36 -4.09 -11.59 -21.74
N GLU A 37 -4.54 -12.67 -21.07
CA GLU A 37 -4.45 -12.85 -19.63
C GLU A 37 -2.99 -12.85 -19.15
N THR A 38 -2.11 -13.59 -19.84
CA THR A 38 -0.67 -13.63 -19.51
C THR A 38 0.00 -12.26 -19.69
N ARG A 39 -0.38 -11.53 -20.72
CA ARG A 39 0.16 -10.19 -20.99
C ARG A 39 -0.31 -9.17 -19.94
N ASP A 40 -1.57 -9.21 -19.55
CA ASP A 40 -2.15 -8.33 -18.53
C ASP A 40 -1.50 -8.64 -17.16
N ALA A 41 -1.30 -9.90 -16.82
CA ALA A 41 -0.60 -10.32 -15.60
C ALA A 41 0.86 -9.86 -15.59
N ALA A 42 1.60 -10.07 -16.68
CA ALA A 42 2.99 -9.64 -16.81
C ALA A 42 3.12 -8.11 -16.70
N PHE A 43 2.20 -7.36 -17.29
CA PHE A 43 2.17 -5.90 -17.20
C PHE A 43 1.81 -5.40 -15.80
N ALA A 44 0.90 -6.08 -15.11
CA ALA A 44 0.57 -5.79 -13.72
C ALA A 44 1.78 -6.00 -12.80
N ASN A 45 2.46 -7.14 -12.91
CA ASN A 45 3.65 -7.47 -12.13
C ASN A 45 4.82 -6.51 -12.41
N PHE A 46 5.03 -6.13 -13.68
CA PHE A 46 6.02 -5.09 -14.03
C PHE A 46 5.75 -3.77 -13.30
N ASN A 47 4.50 -3.27 -13.33
CA ASN A 47 4.13 -2.03 -12.64
C ASN A 47 4.24 -2.16 -11.12
N PHE A 48 3.87 -3.32 -10.56
CA PHE A 48 4.00 -3.60 -9.12
C PHE A 48 5.46 -3.46 -8.67
N ARG A 49 6.39 -4.12 -9.36
CA ARG A 49 7.83 -4.02 -9.06
C ARG A 49 8.38 -2.61 -9.24
N ALA A 50 7.92 -1.89 -10.28
CA ALA A 50 8.32 -0.50 -10.51
C ALA A 50 7.89 0.41 -9.35
N VAL A 51 6.67 0.25 -8.87
CA VAL A 51 6.13 0.99 -7.72
C VAL A 51 6.86 0.61 -6.43
N GLU A 52 7.18 -0.67 -6.20
CA GLU A 52 7.97 -1.09 -5.04
C GLU A 52 9.37 -0.47 -5.02
N LEU A 53 10.05 -0.43 -6.16
CA LEU A 53 11.34 0.27 -6.27
C LEU A 53 11.21 1.77 -5.95
N ALA A 54 10.15 2.42 -6.44
CA ALA A 54 9.91 3.83 -6.15
C ALA A 54 9.63 4.07 -4.66
N VAL A 55 8.91 3.17 -4.00
CA VAL A 55 8.65 3.24 -2.55
C VAL A 55 9.92 3.06 -1.72
N MET A 56 10.85 2.21 -2.14
CA MET A 56 12.14 2.04 -1.44
C MET A 56 12.89 3.36 -1.27
N LEU A 57 12.74 4.30 -2.22
CA LEU A 57 13.32 5.64 -2.12
C LEU A 57 12.61 6.52 -1.08
N LEU A 58 11.33 6.24 -0.78
CA LEU A 58 10.54 6.99 0.19
C LEU A 58 10.66 6.46 1.62
N ILE A 59 11.05 5.19 1.80
CA ILE A 59 11.18 4.56 3.13
C ILE A 59 12.14 5.33 4.05
N PRO A 60 13.34 5.77 3.62
CA PRO A 60 14.22 6.58 4.48
C PRO A 60 13.58 7.89 4.93
N LEU A 61 12.79 8.52 4.06
CA LEU A 61 12.07 9.76 4.37
C LEU A 61 10.97 9.51 5.42
N LEU A 62 10.26 8.39 5.31
CA LEU A 62 9.29 7.94 6.30
C LEU A 62 9.96 7.67 7.65
N ALA A 63 11.08 6.92 7.63
CA ALA A 63 11.84 6.61 8.83
C ALA A 63 12.30 7.88 9.55
N LEU A 64 12.85 8.86 8.81
CA LEU A 64 13.26 10.15 9.35
C LEU A 64 12.07 10.91 9.96
N SER A 65 10.92 10.91 9.28
CA SER A 65 9.70 11.60 9.74
C SER A 65 9.14 11.03 11.04
N LEU A 66 9.35 9.73 11.29
CA LEU A 66 8.85 9.02 12.47
C LEU A 66 9.91 8.82 13.57
N ALA A 67 11.20 9.09 13.26
CA ALA A 67 12.30 8.95 14.22
C ALA A 67 12.24 9.98 15.36
N VAL A 68 11.59 11.13 15.14
CA VAL A 68 11.48 12.19 16.16
C VAL A 68 10.24 11.93 17.02
N PRO A 69 10.41 11.44 18.26
CA PRO A 69 9.28 11.14 19.13
C PRO A 69 8.62 12.44 19.61
N PRO A 70 7.30 12.49 19.73
CA PRO A 70 6.60 13.57 20.37
C PRO A 70 7.01 13.66 21.85
N LYS A 71 7.11 14.90 22.38
CA LYS A 71 7.61 15.21 23.75
C LYS A 71 6.95 14.41 24.88
N ARG A 72 5.83 13.72 24.64
CA ARG A 72 5.03 12.98 25.63
C ARG A 72 4.69 11.53 25.25
N SER A 73 5.24 11.00 24.14
CA SER A 73 5.02 9.61 23.73
C SER A 73 6.32 8.82 23.70
N SER A 74 6.23 7.51 23.87
CA SER A 74 7.39 6.64 23.76
C SER A 74 7.88 6.55 22.30
N SER A 75 9.19 6.41 22.11
CA SER A 75 9.82 6.17 20.81
C SER A 75 9.23 4.92 20.09
N ALA A 76 8.71 3.96 20.86
CA ALA A 76 8.06 2.77 20.34
C ALA A 76 6.82 3.07 19.46
N LEU A 77 6.08 4.16 19.74
CA LEU A 77 4.88 4.51 18.99
C LEU A 77 5.19 4.87 17.53
N GLY A 78 6.31 5.55 17.27
CA GLY A 78 6.77 5.83 15.91
C GLY A 78 7.06 4.55 15.11
N VAL A 79 7.70 3.58 15.74
CA VAL A 79 8.00 2.28 15.13
C VAL A 79 6.71 1.52 14.80
N VAL A 80 5.76 1.47 15.73
CA VAL A 80 4.46 0.80 15.50
C VAL A 80 3.71 1.45 14.33
N ILE A 81 3.65 2.78 14.29
CA ILE A 81 2.99 3.51 13.19
C ILE A 81 3.69 3.22 11.86
N SER A 82 5.03 3.21 11.80
CA SER A 82 5.75 2.91 10.56
C SER A 82 5.45 1.51 10.04
N VAL A 83 5.45 0.51 10.93
CA VAL A 83 5.13 -0.88 10.57
C VAL A 83 3.70 -0.97 10.03
N VAL A 84 2.72 -0.38 10.73
CA VAL A 84 1.32 -0.40 10.29
C VAL A 84 1.16 0.28 8.92
N LEU A 85 1.80 1.42 8.70
CA LEU A 85 1.74 2.14 7.43
C LEU A 85 2.34 1.32 6.28
N ILE A 86 3.52 0.74 6.49
CA ILE A 86 4.21 -0.06 5.46
C ILE A 86 3.40 -1.33 5.13
N VAL A 87 2.94 -2.05 6.15
CA VAL A 87 2.13 -3.26 5.95
C VAL A 87 0.82 -2.94 5.24
N THR A 88 0.13 -1.88 5.65
CA THR A 88 -1.12 -1.46 5.01
C THR A 88 -0.89 -1.09 3.55
N TYR A 89 0.16 -0.32 3.26
CA TYR A 89 0.52 0.06 1.91
C TYR A 89 0.83 -1.17 1.04
N HIS A 90 1.65 -2.10 1.56
CA HIS A 90 2.00 -3.33 0.84
C HIS A 90 0.76 -4.19 0.53
N LYS A 91 -0.16 -4.34 1.48
CA LYS A 91 -1.41 -5.08 1.25
C LYS A 91 -2.34 -4.40 0.24
N VAL A 92 -2.39 -3.08 0.21
CA VAL A 92 -3.14 -2.34 -0.82
C VAL A 92 -2.54 -2.55 -2.20
N ASN A 93 -1.21 -2.53 -2.32
CA ASN A 93 -0.53 -2.79 -3.58
C ASN A 93 -0.71 -4.23 -4.07
N GLU A 94 -0.56 -5.22 -3.19
CA GLU A 94 -0.79 -6.65 -3.51
C GLU A 94 -2.22 -6.87 -4.02
N PHE A 95 -3.21 -6.26 -3.38
CA PHE A 95 -4.59 -6.29 -3.86
C PHE A 95 -4.74 -5.60 -5.22
N GLY A 96 -4.09 -4.44 -5.40
CA GLY A 96 -4.09 -3.68 -6.64
C GLY A 96 -3.49 -4.47 -7.81
N GLU A 97 -2.39 -5.18 -7.58
CA GLU A 97 -1.78 -6.09 -8.56
C GLU A 97 -2.74 -7.19 -8.96
N GLY A 98 -3.36 -7.88 -7.99
CA GLY A 98 -4.31 -8.95 -8.27
C GLY A 98 -5.50 -8.51 -9.12
N VAL A 99 -6.06 -7.32 -8.86
CA VAL A 99 -7.16 -6.76 -9.65
C VAL A 99 -6.70 -6.35 -11.06
N ALA A 100 -5.47 -5.85 -11.19
CA ALA A 100 -4.88 -5.48 -12.46
C ALA A 100 -4.55 -6.71 -13.32
N ALA A 101 -4.01 -7.76 -12.71
CA ALA A 101 -3.70 -9.03 -13.38
C ALA A 101 -4.93 -9.70 -13.99
N LEU A 102 -6.10 -9.50 -13.38
CA LEU A 102 -7.39 -9.96 -13.92
C LEU A 102 -7.91 -9.09 -15.09
N GLY A 103 -7.16 -8.06 -15.51
CA GLY A 103 -7.56 -7.14 -16.58
C GLY A 103 -8.79 -6.26 -16.26
N ARG A 104 -9.23 -6.22 -14.99
CA ARG A 104 -10.41 -5.44 -14.58
C ARG A 104 -10.16 -3.95 -14.46
N VAL A 105 -8.95 -3.58 -14.06
CA VAL A 105 -8.53 -2.19 -13.88
C VAL A 105 -7.14 -2.03 -14.49
N SER A 106 -6.87 -0.86 -15.07
CA SER A 106 -5.52 -0.56 -15.57
C SER A 106 -4.50 -0.65 -14.44
N PRO A 107 -3.37 -1.37 -14.62
CA PRO A 107 -2.30 -1.47 -13.62
C PRO A 107 -1.78 -0.12 -13.16
N PHE A 108 -1.79 0.87 -14.08
CA PHE A 108 -1.39 2.22 -13.75
C PHE A 108 -2.29 2.83 -12.66
N VAL A 109 -3.60 2.72 -12.79
CA VAL A 109 -4.53 3.30 -11.79
C VAL A 109 -4.49 2.51 -10.49
N SER A 110 -4.48 1.17 -10.54
CA SER A 110 -4.58 0.35 -9.33
C SER A 110 -3.31 0.38 -8.46
N LEU A 111 -2.14 0.63 -9.03
CA LEU A 111 -0.85 0.61 -8.33
C LEU A 111 -0.27 2.02 -8.09
N TRP A 112 -0.32 2.89 -9.09
CA TRP A 112 0.26 4.22 -8.98
C TRP A 112 -0.58 5.19 -8.15
N LEU A 113 -1.91 5.04 -8.13
CA LEU A 113 -2.76 5.90 -7.31
C LEU A 113 -2.52 5.69 -5.81
N PRO A 114 -2.48 4.45 -5.25
CA PRO A 114 -2.07 4.22 -3.87
C PRO A 114 -0.64 4.71 -3.58
N PHE A 115 0.27 4.53 -4.55
CA PHE A 115 1.64 5.02 -4.43
C PHE A 115 1.69 6.53 -4.25
N PHE A 116 1.01 7.30 -5.11
CA PHE A 116 1.00 8.76 -4.98
C PHE A 116 0.33 9.23 -3.70
N ALA A 117 -0.72 8.56 -3.24
CA ALA A 117 -1.35 8.85 -1.96
C ALA A 117 -0.38 8.62 -0.78
N PHE A 118 0.36 7.51 -0.82
CA PHE A 118 1.36 7.16 0.19
C PHE A 118 2.57 8.11 0.14
N ALA A 119 3.07 8.44 -1.05
CA ALA A 119 4.13 9.41 -1.26
C ALA A 119 3.75 10.80 -0.73
N ALA A 120 2.55 11.26 -1.04
CA ALA A 120 2.03 12.53 -0.55
C ALA A 120 1.94 12.56 0.99
N LEU A 121 1.52 11.44 1.60
CA LEU A 121 1.50 11.30 3.06
C LEU A 121 2.91 11.42 3.66
N ILE A 122 3.89 10.72 3.09
CA ILE A 122 5.28 10.75 3.57
C ILE A 122 5.87 12.14 3.42
N ILE A 123 5.70 12.77 2.26
CA ILE A 123 6.18 14.13 1.99
C ILE A 123 5.53 15.13 2.94
N TRP A 124 4.22 15.00 3.18
CA TRP A 124 3.53 15.84 4.15
C TRP A 124 4.07 15.65 5.58
N MET A 125 4.32 14.41 5.99
CA MET A 125 4.91 14.12 7.31
C MET A 125 6.31 14.74 7.45
N TYR A 126 7.12 14.59 6.41
CA TYR A 126 8.45 15.20 6.37
C TYR A 126 8.37 16.74 6.38
N TYR A 127 7.46 17.33 5.64
CA TYR A 127 7.23 18.78 5.64
C TYR A 127 6.86 19.30 7.04
N VAL A 128 5.94 18.61 7.73
CA VAL A 128 5.56 18.96 9.10
C VAL A 128 6.76 18.88 10.04
N LEU A 129 7.60 17.86 9.91
CA LEU A 129 8.79 17.70 10.73
C LEU A 129 9.82 18.82 10.47
N ALA A 130 10.08 19.15 9.20
CA ALA A 130 11.16 20.03 8.80
C ALA A 130 10.82 21.52 8.92
N TYR A 131 9.58 21.91 8.64
CA TYR A 131 9.21 23.31 8.45
C TYR A 131 8.20 23.85 9.47
N VAL A 132 7.52 23.00 10.24
CA VAL A 132 6.57 23.48 11.24
C VAL A 132 7.27 23.53 12.62
N PRO A 133 7.51 24.71 13.21
CA PRO A 133 8.16 24.82 14.52
C PRO A 133 7.37 24.05 15.59
N GLY A 134 8.00 23.07 16.23
CA GLY A 134 7.33 22.16 17.16
C GLY A 134 6.36 21.17 16.52
N GLY A 135 6.33 21.12 15.18
CA GLY A 135 5.52 20.19 14.40
C GLY A 135 5.96 18.75 14.65
N GLN A 136 5.03 17.95 15.12
CA GLN A 136 5.23 16.51 15.31
C GLN A 136 4.23 15.79 14.42
N PRO A 137 4.69 15.08 13.37
CA PRO A 137 3.80 14.37 12.44
C PRO A 137 2.87 13.41 13.18
N ILE A 138 3.40 12.69 14.18
CA ILE A 138 2.63 11.74 15.00
C ILE A 138 1.54 12.46 15.79
N GLY A 139 1.85 13.57 16.44
CA GLY A 139 0.85 14.37 17.19
C GLY A 139 -0.22 15.01 16.29
N ALA A 140 0.11 15.34 15.05
CA ALA A 140 -0.85 15.83 14.07
C ALA A 140 -1.82 14.73 13.60
N ILE A 141 -1.30 13.51 13.40
CA ILE A 141 -2.10 12.33 13.10
C ILE A 141 -3.01 11.99 14.27
N GLU A 142 -2.49 11.93 15.50
CA GLU A 142 -3.25 11.64 16.72
C GLU A 142 -4.43 12.60 16.90
N LYS A 143 -4.21 13.90 16.75
CA LYS A 143 -5.28 14.92 16.83
C LYS A 143 -6.37 14.73 15.75
N ARG A 144 -5.99 14.28 14.55
CA ARG A 144 -6.96 13.98 13.49
C ARG A 144 -7.74 12.69 13.78
N PHE A 145 -7.07 11.66 14.27
CA PHE A 145 -7.73 10.42 14.69
C PHE A 145 -8.65 10.63 15.90
N GLU A 146 -8.29 11.45 16.87
CA GLU A 146 -9.19 11.84 17.97
C GLU A 146 -10.44 12.57 17.47
N LYS A 147 -10.29 13.52 16.54
CA LYS A 147 -11.42 14.21 15.92
C LYS A 147 -12.32 13.25 15.16
N PHE A 148 -11.73 12.34 14.40
CA PHE A 148 -12.45 11.31 13.65
C PHE A 148 -13.15 10.33 14.59
N GLY A 149 -12.48 9.86 15.65
CA GLY A 149 -13.07 9.00 16.68
C GLY A 149 -14.20 9.67 17.44
N LYS A 150 -14.08 10.97 17.77
CA LYS A 150 -15.17 11.77 18.38
C LYS A 150 -16.36 11.96 17.43
N TRP A 151 -16.08 12.15 16.12
CA TRP A 151 -17.13 12.24 15.10
C TRP A 151 -17.86 10.91 14.91
N LEU A 152 -17.11 9.78 14.86
CA LEU A 152 -17.66 8.43 14.73
C LEU A 152 -18.53 8.08 15.97
N ARG A 153 -18.04 8.37 17.19
CA ARG A 153 -18.78 8.14 18.43
C ARG A 153 -20.06 8.99 18.51
N ARG A 154 -20.06 10.21 17.97
CA ARG A 154 -21.27 11.03 17.88
C ARG A 154 -22.30 10.40 16.95
N ARG A 155 -21.86 9.81 15.84
CA ARG A 155 -22.78 9.22 14.87
C ARG A 155 -23.34 7.87 15.34
N PHE A 156 -22.56 7.09 16.10
CA PHE A 156 -23.03 5.82 16.69
C PHE A 156 -23.82 6.00 18.01
N LYS A 157 -23.67 7.10 18.73
CA LYS A 157 -24.44 7.34 19.96
C LYS A 157 -25.91 7.71 19.72
N PHE A 158 -26.29 8.08 18.52
CA PHE A 158 -27.67 8.39 18.17
C PHE A 158 -28.59 7.15 18.09
N GLY A 159 -28.05 5.94 17.99
CA GLY A 159 -28.81 4.69 17.88
C GLY A 159 -29.21 4.03 19.21
N HIS A 160 -28.80 4.53 20.35
CA HIS A 160 -29.02 3.84 21.64
C HIS A 160 -29.97 4.57 22.61
N ARG A 161 -30.57 5.68 22.19
CA ARG A 161 -31.44 6.49 23.08
C ARG A 161 -32.91 6.12 23.03
N ASP A 162 -33.35 5.41 22.00
CA ASP A 162 -34.80 5.10 21.84
C ASP A 162 -35.28 3.83 22.54
N LYS A 163 -34.36 2.99 23.06
CA LYS A 163 -34.77 1.72 23.75
C LYS A 163 -35.03 1.83 25.25
N LYS A 164 -34.83 3.00 25.87
CA LYS A 164 -35.07 3.16 27.31
C LYS A 164 -36.45 3.73 27.68
N HIS A 165 -37.23 4.19 26.71
CA HIS A 165 -38.58 4.73 26.99
C HIS A 165 -39.68 3.67 26.74
N GLU A 166 -39.38 2.54 26.14
CA GLU A 166 -40.39 1.49 25.86
C GLU A 166 -40.45 0.40 26.93
N ALA A 167 -39.51 0.43 27.89
CA ALA A 167 -39.49 -0.56 29.00
C ALA A 167 -40.04 -0.01 30.33
N ALA A 168 -40.68 1.21 30.31
CA ALA A 168 -41.27 1.85 31.49
C ALA A 168 -42.71 2.32 31.30
N ALA A 169 -43.43 1.66 30.35
CA ALA A 169 -44.89 1.87 30.19
C ALA A 169 -45.64 0.53 30.42
#